data_69b622e6a17ce260ae798b9c138e0d12
#
_entry.id   69b622e6a17ce260ae798b9c138e0d12
#
_cell.length_a   1.000
_cell.length_b   1.000
_cell.length_c   1.000
_cell.angle_alpha   90.00
_cell.angle_beta   90.00
_cell.angle_gamma   90.00
#
_symmetry.space_group_name_H-M   'P 1'
#
loop_
_entity.id
_entity.type
_entity.pdbx_description
1 polymer ?
#
loop_
_entity_poly.entity_id
_entity_poly.type
_entity_poly.pdbx_seq_one_letter_code
_entity_poly.pdbx_strand_id
1 'polypeptide(L)' 'GDKEGFLEATVEYALRRPELRDRFRAYLQEIVNKEQ' A
#
# COMPACT_ATOMS: atom_id res chain seq x y z
N GLY A 1 -20.29 2.39 0.10
CA GLY A 1 -19.29 2.83 -0.73
C GLY A 1 -18.07 1.93 -0.84
N ASP A 2 -17.56 1.92 -2.05
CA ASP A 2 -16.43 1.06 -2.37
C ASP A 2 -15.11 1.80 -2.48
N LYS A 3 -15.10 3.05 -2.05
CA LYS A 3 -13.88 3.84 -2.14
C LYS A 3 -12.75 3.18 -1.35
N GLU A 4 -13.07 2.74 -0.15
CA GLU A 4 -12.08 2.11 0.71
C GLU A 4 -11.60 0.80 0.09
N GLY A 5 -12.51 0.01 -0.42
CA GLY A 5 -12.16 -1.24 -1.07
C GLY A 5 -11.30 -1.01 -2.30
N PHE A 6 -11.62 0.05 -3.05
CA PHE A 6 -10.84 0.39 -4.23
C PHE A 6 -9.40 0.71 -3.85
N LEU A 7 -9.23 1.50 -2.80
CA LEU A 7 -7.89 1.88 -2.35
C LEU A 7 -7.12 0.66 -1.84
N GLU A 8 -7.82 -0.21 -1.12
CA GLU A 8 -7.17 -1.42 -0.63
C GLU A 8 -6.70 -2.31 -1.78
N ALA A 9 -7.53 -2.40 -2.82
CA ALA A 9 -7.16 -3.21 -3.98
C ALA A 9 -5.92 -2.63 -4.65
N THR A 10 -5.83 -1.30 -4.69
CA THR A 10 -4.68 -0.65 -5.29
C THR A 10 -3.41 -0.99 -4.52
N VAL A 11 -3.48 -0.97 -3.20
CA VAL A 11 -2.34 -1.31 -2.37
C VAL A 11 -1.92 -2.76 -2.60
N GLU A 12 -2.89 -3.66 -2.62
CA GLU A 12 -2.60 -5.07 -2.84
C GLU A 12 -1.98 -5.31 -4.21
N TYR A 13 -2.46 -4.58 -5.20
CA TYR A 13 -1.92 -4.70 -6.55
C TYR A 13 -0.43 -4.36 -6.55
N ALA A 14 -0.09 -3.25 -5.90
CA ALA A 14 1.30 -2.82 -5.85
C ALA A 14 2.18 -3.83 -5.12
N LEU A 15 1.66 -4.41 -4.03
CA LEU A 15 2.43 -5.36 -3.25
C LEU A 15 2.62 -6.70 -3.95
N ARG A 16 1.81 -6.97 -4.97
CA ARG A 16 1.96 -8.20 -5.75
C ARG A 16 2.96 -8.06 -6.88
N ARG A 17 3.37 -6.83 -7.18
CA ARG A 17 4.33 -6.59 -8.27
C ARG A 17 5.75 -6.63 -7.71
N PRO A 18 6.58 -7.59 -8.14
CA PRO A 18 7.93 -7.71 -7.60
C PRO A 18 8.75 -6.43 -7.73
N GLU A 19 8.57 -5.70 -8.83
CA GLU A 19 9.35 -4.50 -9.07
C GLU A 19 8.93 -3.33 -8.18
N LEU A 20 7.74 -3.39 -7.60
CA LEU A 20 7.22 -2.32 -6.77
C LEU A 20 7.11 -2.71 -5.31
N ARG A 21 7.01 -3.99 -5.06
CA ARG A 21 6.66 -4.50 -3.73
C ARG A 21 7.50 -3.93 -2.60
N ASP A 22 8.79 -4.02 -2.74
CA ASP A 22 9.68 -3.62 -1.64
C ASP A 22 9.61 -2.13 -1.37
N ARG A 23 9.62 -1.34 -2.43
CA ARG A 23 9.54 0.11 -2.28
C ARG A 23 8.20 0.53 -1.68
N PHE A 24 7.14 -0.06 -2.19
CA PHE A 24 5.81 0.33 -1.74
C PHE A 24 5.58 -0.07 -0.30
N ARG A 25 6.10 -1.23 0.09
CA ARG A 25 5.99 -1.67 1.47
C ARG A 25 6.71 -0.71 2.41
N ALA A 26 7.90 -0.29 2.03
CA ALA A 26 8.66 0.66 2.83
C ALA A 26 7.89 1.98 2.97
N TYR A 27 7.30 2.43 1.88
CA TYR A 27 6.51 3.64 1.89
C TYR A 27 5.31 3.53 2.84
N LEU A 28 4.60 2.42 2.76
CA LEU A 28 3.46 2.19 3.63
C LEU A 28 3.88 2.16 5.09
N GLN A 29 5.03 1.57 5.36
CA GLN A 29 5.53 1.49 6.72
C GLN A 29 5.80 2.89 7.27
N GLU A 30 6.34 3.77 6.44
CA GLU A 30 6.58 5.14 6.85
C GLU A 30 5.29 5.86 7.22
N ILE A 31 4.27 5.65 6.40
CA ILE A 31 2.99 6.30 6.66
C ILE A 31 2.40 5.81 7.96
N VAL A 32 2.45 4.51 8.20
CA VAL A 32 1.91 3.95 9.43
C VAL A 32 2.67 4.49 10.63
N ASN A 33 4.00 4.60 10.51
CA ASN A 33 4.81 5.12 11.61
C ASN A 33 4.50 6.58 11.90
N LYS A 34 4.23 7.35 10.86
CA LYS A 34 3.88 8.76 11.05
C LYS A 34 2.57 8.92 11.78
N GLU A 35 1.64 8.01 11.53
CA GLU A 35 0.32 8.09 12.14
C GLU A 35 0.38 7.86 13.65
N GLN A 36 1.41 7.24 14.11
CA GLN A 36 1.58 6.97 15.52
C GLN A 36 2.44 8.03 16.19
#